data_663fe3bcd5ba2f3f20ade72df2241b42
#
_entry.id   663fe3bcd5ba2f3f20ade72df2241b42
#
_cell.length_a   1.000
_cell.length_b   1.000
_cell.length_c   1.000
_cell.angle_alpha   90.00
_cell.angle_beta   90.00
_cell.angle_gamma   90.00
#
_symmetry.space_group_name_H-M   'P 1'
#
loop_
_entity.id
_entity.type
_entity.pdbx_description
1 polymer ?
#
loop_
_entity_poly.entity_id
_entity_poly.type
_entity_poly.pdbx_seq_one_letter_code
_entity_poly.pdbx_strand_id
1 'polypeptide(L)'
;MRSRSIAVALAVAALGLVAAPRPATGGGADKPWCSDEVVELSDHVCYADGGPSPNGRRTLIVYLHGMLVATPGFQYVQQRALAREAKARGFTVLFPTSPLVKDGYFWPTSAAAQKEQEPAILAGIERSRAALAERLGHPFDETFVVGFSSGAYYASSLAVRSALDVDGYIVLAGGSSWARPADANAKRAPVYVGVSASDGQTATHSRSFAGTLAALHWPYRVEERPVGHLVDDVFLAHGLAWLRYRKRASEGRSDAGAP
;
A
#
# COMPACT_ATOMS: atom_id res chain seq x y z
N MET A 1 -33.58 1.08 67.91
CA MET A 1 -32.55 0.03 67.76
C MET A 1 -31.43 0.61 66.90
N ARG A 2 -30.26 0.87 67.51
CA ARG A 2 -29.11 1.52 66.82
C ARG A 2 -28.07 0.42 66.58
N SER A 3 -27.80 0.10 65.32
CA SER A 3 -26.74 -0.81 64.91
C SER A 3 -25.39 -0.06 64.83
N ARG A 4 -24.40 -0.55 65.56
CA ARG A 4 -23.03 -0.05 65.56
C ARG A 4 -22.22 -0.90 64.59
N SER A 5 -21.72 -0.28 63.51
CA SER A 5 -20.74 -0.91 62.61
C SER A 5 -19.34 -0.71 63.16
N ILE A 6 -18.63 -1.82 63.37
CA ILE A 6 -17.24 -1.84 63.77
C ILE A 6 -16.39 -1.87 62.49
N ALA A 7 -15.58 -0.84 62.30
CA ALA A 7 -14.59 -0.81 61.23
C ALA A 7 -13.29 -1.48 61.73
N VAL A 8 -12.86 -2.56 61.06
CA VAL A 8 -11.56 -3.18 61.25
C VAL A 8 -10.60 -2.64 60.21
N ALA A 9 -9.61 -1.89 60.66
CA ALA A 9 -8.51 -1.44 59.82
C ALA A 9 -7.43 -2.50 59.72
N LEU A 10 -7.22 -3.07 58.56
CA LEU A 10 -6.08 -3.94 58.25
C LEU A 10 -4.92 -3.08 57.71
N ALA A 11 -3.86 -2.96 58.45
CA ALA A 11 -2.60 -2.38 58.03
C ALA A 11 -1.83 -3.43 57.21
N VAL A 12 -1.66 -3.21 55.92
CA VAL A 12 -0.78 -4.00 55.06
C VAL A 12 0.58 -3.33 55.01
N ALA A 13 1.58 -3.94 55.63
CA ALA A 13 2.96 -3.51 55.51
C ALA A 13 3.50 -3.94 54.12
N ALA A 14 3.71 -2.99 53.22
CA ALA A 14 4.37 -3.24 51.95
C ALA A 14 5.90 -3.24 52.17
N LEU A 15 6.50 -4.45 52.18
CA LEU A 15 7.96 -4.57 51.99
C LEU A 15 8.30 -4.22 50.53
N GLY A 16 8.87 -3.05 50.32
CA GLY A 16 9.43 -2.64 49.04
C GLY A 16 10.71 -3.43 48.71
N LEU A 17 10.61 -4.45 47.88
CA LEU A 17 11.78 -4.98 47.16
C LEU A 17 12.15 -3.98 46.06
N VAL A 18 13.21 -3.20 46.29
CA VAL A 18 13.87 -2.43 45.24
C VAL A 18 14.59 -3.43 44.35
N ALA A 19 13.95 -3.78 43.22
CA ALA A 19 14.61 -4.50 42.14
C ALA A 19 15.63 -3.56 41.48
N ALA A 20 16.92 -3.91 41.59
CA ALA A 20 17.97 -3.23 40.86
C ALA A 20 17.68 -3.32 39.36
N PRO A 21 17.85 -2.23 38.56
CA PRO A 21 17.68 -2.29 37.12
C PRO A 21 18.68 -3.28 36.54
N ARG A 22 18.18 -4.35 35.94
CA ARG A 22 19.01 -5.25 35.13
C ARG A 22 19.53 -4.42 33.95
N PRO A 23 20.85 -4.44 33.67
CA PRO A 23 21.33 -3.86 32.42
C PRO A 23 20.67 -4.63 31.27
N ALA A 24 20.04 -3.93 30.38
CA ALA A 24 19.51 -4.48 29.13
C ALA A 24 20.71 -4.88 28.26
N THR A 25 21.23 -6.09 28.48
CA THR A 25 22.16 -6.75 27.58
C THR A 25 21.33 -7.53 26.57
N GLY A 26 21.11 -6.92 25.44
CA GLY A 26 20.43 -7.52 24.32
C GLY A 26 20.36 -6.55 23.17
N GLY A 27 21.53 -6.19 22.60
CA GLY A 27 21.60 -5.65 21.27
C GLY A 27 21.11 -6.74 20.30
N GLY A 28 19.80 -6.91 20.15
CA GLY A 28 19.26 -7.56 18.97
C GLY A 28 19.71 -6.72 17.80
N ALA A 29 20.51 -7.31 16.89
CA ALA A 29 20.82 -6.67 15.64
C ALA A 29 19.49 -6.21 15.04
N ASP A 30 19.35 -4.90 14.78
CA ASP A 30 18.13 -4.34 14.23
C ASP A 30 17.83 -5.13 12.95
N LYS A 31 16.64 -5.74 12.91
CA LYS A 31 16.24 -6.51 11.72
C LYS A 31 16.26 -5.56 10.52
N PRO A 32 16.82 -5.98 9.38
CA PRO A 32 16.85 -5.14 8.19
C PRO A 32 15.41 -4.77 7.77
N TRP A 33 15.27 -3.64 7.10
CA TRP A 33 13.95 -3.21 6.60
C TRP A 33 13.41 -4.14 5.51
N CYS A 34 14.28 -4.63 4.64
CA CYS A 34 13.95 -5.57 3.59
C CYS A 34 14.02 -7.02 4.09
N SER A 35 13.00 -7.83 3.82
CA SER A 35 13.02 -9.28 4.12
C SER A 35 13.99 -10.00 3.18
N ASP A 36 14.35 -11.25 3.51
CA ASP A 36 15.29 -12.06 2.74
C ASP A 36 14.84 -12.33 1.29
N GLU A 37 13.55 -12.19 1.00
CA GLU A 37 12.98 -12.41 -0.34
C GLU A 37 13.01 -11.18 -1.25
N VAL A 38 13.38 -10.03 -0.71
CA VAL A 38 13.48 -8.76 -1.44
C VAL A 38 14.87 -8.15 -1.29
N VAL A 39 15.23 -7.28 -2.20
CA VAL A 39 16.54 -6.61 -2.23
C VAL A 39 16.38 -5.15 -1.82
N GLU A 40 17.29 -4.66 -1.02
CA GLU A 40 17.35 -3.23 -0.69
C GLU A 40 17.84 -2.43 -1.91
N LEU A 41 17.09 -1.42 -2.27
CA LEU A 41 17.45 -0.47 -3.33
C LEU A 41 18.12 0.78 -2.75
N SER A 42 17.56 1.30 -1.68
CA SER A 42 18.05 2.43 -0.90
C SER A 42 17.46 2.35 0.51
N ASP A 43 17.82 3.25 1.40
CA ASP A 43 17.35 3.29 2.78
C ASP A 43 15.81 3.13 2.86
N HIS A 44 15.37 2.04 3.48
CA HIS A 44 13.97 1.65 3.66
C HIS A 44 13.15 1.49 2.35
N VAL A 45 13.79 1.34 1.20
CA VAL A 45 13.14 1.03 -0.08
C VAL A 45 13.64 -0.32 -0.58
N CYS A 46 12.71 -1.26 -0.76
CA CYS A 46 13.02 -2.61 -1.23
C CYS A 46 12.41 -2.85 -2.61
N TYR A 47 12.90 -3.87 -3.30
CA TYR A 47 12.28 -4.39 -4.51
C TYR A 47 12.39 -5.91 -4.60
N ALA A 48 11.51 -6.51 -5.38
CA ALA A 48 11.66 -7.87 -5.86
C ALA A 48 11.46 -7.88 -7.37
N ASP A 49 12.35 -8.56 -8.08
CA ASP A 49 12.26 -8.73 -9.52
C ASP A 49 11.79 -10.16 -9.85
N GLY A 50 10.66 -10.28 -10.50
CA GLY A 50 10.10 -11.52 -11.02
C GLY A 50 10.37 -11.73 -12.51
N GLY A 51 11.11 -10.83 -13.14
CA GLY A 51 11.36 -10.83 -14.58
C GLY A 51 10.17 -10.33 -15.41
N PRO A 52 10.25 -10.45 -16.74
CA PRO A 52 9.18 -10.03 -17.64
C PRO A 52 7.94 -10.90 -17.49
N SER A 53 6.78 -10.34 -17.80
CA SER A 53 5.53 -11.08 -17.88
C SER A 53 5.56 -12.12 -19.01
N PRO A 54 4.63 -13.11 -19.04
CA PRO A 54 4.60 -14.16 -20.08
C PRO A 54 4.55 -13.64 -21.53
N ASN A 55 4.12 -12.40 -21.74
CA ASN A 55 4.12 -11.75 -23.06
C ASN A 55 5.36 -10.87 -23.31
N GLY A 56 6.40 -11.01 -22.49
CA GLY A 56 7.67 -10.31 -22.61
C GLY A 56 7.70 -8.87 -22.07
N ARG A 57 6.58 -8.31 -21.62
CA ARG A 57 6.54 -6.93 -21.09
C ARG A 57 7.14 -6.85 -19.69
N ARG A 58 7.87 -5.78 -19.45
CA ARG A 58 8.45 -5.44 -18.16
C ARG A 58 7.49 -4.56 -17.37
N THR A 59 6.81 -5.15 -16.41
CA THR A 59 5.82 -4.49 -15.57
C THR A 59 6.45 -4.07 -14.26
N LEU A 60 6.29 -2.80 -13.88
CA LEU A 60 6.59 -2.32 -12.53
C LEU A 60 5.29 -2.19 -11.72
N ILE A 61 5.30 -2.69 -10.50
CA ILE A 61 4.30 -2.40 -9.48
C ILE A 61 4.94 -1.51 -8.42
N VAL A 62 4.38 -0.34 -8.18
CA VAL A 62 4.67 0.48 -7.01
C VAL A 62 3.67 0.10 -5.93
N TYR A 63 4.13 -0.60 -4.88
CA TYR A 63 3.26 -1.10 -3.82
C TYR A 63 3.20 -0.14 -2.63
N LEU A 64 2.03 0.41 -2.38
CA LEU A 64 1.75 1.25 -1.21
C LEU A 64 1.17 0.37 -0.09
N HIS A 65 1.99 0.09 0.90
CA HIS A 65 1.69 -0.84 1.99
C HIS A 65 0.51 -0.37 2.87
N GLY A 66 -0.08 -1.30 3.61
CA GLY A 66 -1.00 -0.98 4.70
C GLY A 66 -0.29 -0.25 5.84
N MET A 67 -1.04 0.16 6.86
CA MET A 67 -0.42 0.65 8.09
C MET A 67 0.59 -0.37 8.62
N LEU A 68 1.80 0.09 8.93
CA LEU A 68 2.85 -0.72 9.55
C LEU A 68 3.17 -0.14 10.93
N VAL A 69 3.24 -1.01 11.94
CA VAL A 69 3.81 -0.61 13.24
C VAL A 69 5.32 -0.53 13.11
N ALA A 70 5.95 0.36 13.88
CA ALA A 70 7.41 0.52 13.90
C ALA A 70 8.11 -0.65 14.63
N THR A 71 7.61 -1.88 14.45
CA THR A 71 8.22 -3.11 14.97
C THR A 71 9.02 -3.76 13.85
N PRO A 72 10.31 -4.01 14.04
CA PRO A 72 11.17 -4.60 13.01
C PRO A 72 10.61 -5.91 12.44
N GLY A 73 10.49 -5.98 11.12
CA GLY A 73 10.00 -7.16 10.39
C GLY A 73 8.48 -7.25 10.23
N PHE A 74 7.69 -6.30 10.74
CA PHE A 74 6.23 -6.30 10.53
C PHE A 74 5.84 -6.23 9.04
N GLN A 75 6.60 -5.50 8.23
CA GLN A 75 6.42 -5.38 6.78
C GLN A 75 6.72 -6.66 5.98
N TYR A 76 7.44 -7.61 6.56
CA TYR A 76 7.91 -8.81 5.84
C TYR A 76 6.79 -9.66 5.26
N VAL A 77 5.63 -9.73 5.93
CA VAL A 77 4.48 -10.51 5.44
C VAL A 77 4.05 -10.03 4.05
N GLN A 78 3.94 -8.71 3.87
CA GLN A 78 3.54 -8.11 2.60
C GLN A 78 4.67 -8.22 1.56
N GLN A 79 5.92 -7.97 1.93
CA GLN A 79 7.08 -8.10 1.05
C GLN A 79 7.20 -9.53 0.49
N ARG A 80 7.12 -10.55 1.35
CA ARG A 80 7.19 -11.96 0.96
C ARG A 80 6.05 -12.40 0.06
N ALA A 81 4.83 -11.99 0.40
CA ALA A 81 3.67 -12.32 -0.43
C ALA A 81 3.82 -11.76 -1.85
N LEU A 82 4.17 -10.47 -1.96
CA LEU A 82 4.31 -9.82 -3.27
C LEU A 82 5.56 -10.27 -4.04
N ALA A 83 6.65 -10.63 -3.37
CA ALA A 83 7.82 -11.22 -4.03
C ALA A 83 7.49 -12.58 -4.68
N ARG A 84 6.66 -13.41 -4.02
CA ARG A 84 6.17 -14.67 -4.62
C ARG A 84 5.27 -14.41 -5.82
N GLU A 85 4.34 -13.47 -5.72
CA GLU A 85 3.46 -13.09 -6.83
C GLU A 85 4.25 -12.49 -8.01
N ALA A 86 5.28 -11.69 -7.72
CA ALA A 86 6.18 -11.15 -8.73
C ALA A 86 6.83 -12.27 -9.56
N LYS A 87 7.40 -13.28 -8.91
CA LYS A 87 8.00 -14.44 -9.56
C LYS A 87 6.97 -15.29 -10.33
N ALA A 88 5.79 -15.49 -9.77
CA ALA A 88 4.75 -16.30 -10.37
C ALA A 88 4.13 -15.67 -11.62
N ARG A 89 4.07 -14.35 -11.71
CA ARG A 89 3.33 -13.62 -12.76
C ARG A 89 4.21 -12.75 -13.67
N GLY A 90 5.50 -12.69 -13.42
CA GLY A 90 6.44 -11.86 -14.18
C GLY A 90 6.13 -10.36 -14.03
N PHE A 91 6.56 -9.78 -12.92
CA PHE A 91 6.62 -8.33 -12.70
C PHE A 91 7.70 -7.99 -11.69
N THR A 92 8.13 -6.75 -11.71
CA THR A 92 8.98 -6.19 -10.66
C THR A 92 8.11 -5.42 -9.69
N VAL A 93 8.33 -5.56 -8.38
CA VAL A 93 7.64 -4.77 -7.36
C VAL A 93 8.63 -3.90 -6.60
N LEU A 94 8.30 -2.62 -6.48
CA LEU A 94 8.99 -1.61 -5.68
C LEU A 94 8.16 -1.37 -4.41
N PHE A 95 8.82 -1.39 -3.25
CA PHE A 95 8.23 -1.17 -1.94
C PHE A 95 8.75 0.15 -1.36
N PRO A 96 8.21 1.31 -1.75
CA PRO A 96 8.51 2.56 -1.07
C PRO A 96 7.94 2.56 0.34
N THR A 97 8.58 3.28 1.24
CA THR A 97 8.12 3.43 2.62
C THR A 97 7.36 4.72 2.78
N SER A 98 6.24 4.67 3.50
CA SER A 98 5.49 5.86 3.89
C SER A 98 6.20 6.62 5.02
N PRO A 99 5.86 7.89 5.26
CA PRO A 99 6.39 8.63 6.41
C PRO A 99 6.13 7.91 7.74
N LEU A 100 7.12 7.99 8.64
CA LEU A 100 6.96 7.60 10.04
C LEU A 100 6.15 8.67 10.77
N VAL A 101 5.02 8.27 11.35
CA VAL A 101 4.15 9.14 12.14
C VAL A 101 3.95 8.49 13.50
N LYS A 102 4.49 9.08 14.56
CA LYS A 102 4.55 8.48 15.90
C LYS A 102 5.21 7.10 15.85
N ASP A 103 4.46 6.04 16.15
CA ASP A 103 4.95 4.67 16.27
C ASP A 103 4.60 3.79 15.04
N GLY A 104 4.30 4.41 13.91
CA GLY A 104 3.91 3.66 12.70
C GLY A 104 4.16 4.40 11.39
N TYR A 105 4.15 3.63 10.33
CA TYR A 105 4.29 4.12 8.97
C TYR A 105 2.91 4.21 8.32
N PHE A 106 2.53 5.43 7.88
CA PHE A 106 1.21 5.74 7.34
C PHE A 106 1.31 6.59 6.09
N TRP A 107 0.55 6.26 5.09
CA TRP A 107 0.37 7.14 3.94
C TRP A 107 -0.55 8.31 4.31
N PRO A 108 -0.34 9.51 3.75
CA PRO A 108 -1.17 10.66 4.07
C PRO A 108 -2.59 10.48 3.54
N THR A 109 -3.59 10.43 4.43
CA THR A 109 -5.00 10.21 4.09
C THR A 109 -5.87 11.44 4.25
N SER A 110 -5.36 12.53 4.86
CA SER A 110 -6.05 13.82 4.95
C SER A 110 -5.52 14.82 3.92
N ALA A 111 -6.34 15.80 3.54
CA ALA A 111 -5.92 16.85 2.61
C ALA A 111 -4.73 17.66 3.13
N ALA A 112 -4.67 17.94 4.42
CA ALA A 112 -3.56 18.66 5.05
C ALA A 112 -2.27 17.85 4.99
N ALA A 113 -2.30 16.58 5.39
CA ALA A 113 -1.13 15.69 5.35
C ALA A 113 -0.63 15.47 3.92
N GLN A 114 -1.54 15.33 2.95
CA GLN A 114 -1.15 15.23 1.54
C GLN A 114 -0.49 16.52 1.03
N LYS A 115 -1.03 17.69 1.38
CA LYS A 115 -0.43 18.96 0.98
C LYS A 115 0.99 19.12 1.51
N GLU A 116 1.24 18.66 2.71
CA GLU A 116 2.55 18.74 3.39
C GLU A 116 3.55 17.70 2.89
N GLN A 117 3.15 16.42 2.81
CA GLN A 117 4.06 15.29 2.65
C GLN A 117 4.14 14.75 1.21
N GLU A 118 3.08 14.90 0.42
CA GLU A 118 2.98 14.30 -0.91
C GLU A 118 4.10 14.71 -1.88
N PRO A 119 4.55 15.98 -1.94
CA PRO A 119 5.64 16.34 -2.86
C PRO A 119 6.91 15.52 -2.62
N ALA A 120 7.28 15.30 -1.35
CA ALA A 120 8.45 14.50 -1.00
C ALA A 120 8.25 13.01 -1.30
N ILE A 121 7.06 12.48 -1.03
CA ILE A 121 6.69 11.08 -1.31
C ILE A 121 6.76 10.81 -2.81
N LEU A 122 6.12 11.64 -3.64
CA LEU A 122 6.09 11.46 -5.10
C LEU A 122 7.50 11.56 -5.69
N ALA A 123 8.28 12.56 -5.28
CA ALA A 123 9.67 12.69 -5.68
C ALA A 123 10.52 11.47 -5.25
N GLY A 124 10.25 10.90 -4.07
CA GLY A 124 10.89 9.67 -3.59
C GLY A 124 10.55 8.46 -4.46
N ILE A 125 9.28 8.27 -4.79
CA ILE A 125 8.83 7.18 -5.68
C ILE A 125 9.48 7.30 -7.05
N GLU A 126 9.51 8.50 -7.67
CA GLU A 126 10.11 8.69 -8.98
C GLU A 126 11.62 8.45 -8.98
N ARG A 127 12.35 8.92 -7.96
CA ARG A 127 13.78 8.61 -7.81
C ARG A 127 14.01 7.10 -7.68
N SER A 128 13.19 6.41 -6.90
CA SER A 128 13.32 4.96 -6.70
C SER A 128 13.00 4.18 -7.98
N ARG A 129 12.01 4.63 -8.77
CA ARG A 129 11.70 4.05 -10.09
C ARG A 129 12.89 4.18 -11.05
N ALA A 130 13.49 5.38 -11.13
CA ALA A 130 14.66 5.64 -11.97
C ALA A 130 15.87 4.79 -11.54
N ALA A 131 16.19 4.79 -10.25
CA ALA A 131 17.29 3.99 -9.69
C ALA A 131 17.09 2.48 -9.91
N LEU A 132 15.84 2.00 -9.82
CA LEU A 132 15.53 0.59 -10.08
C LEU A 132 15.70 0.23 -11.56
N ALA A 133 15.24 1.08 -12.48
CA ALA A 133 15.42 0.89 -13.91
C ALA A 133 16.91 0.86 -14.29
N GLU A 134 17.71 1.75 -13.73
CA GLU A 134 19.16 1.77 -13.89
C GLU A 134 19.80 0.47 -13.35
N ARG A 135 19.45 0.06 -12.14
CA ARG A 135 19.97 -1.16 -11.49
C ARG A 135 19.66 -2.42 -12.29
N LEU A 136 18.49 -2.51 -12.89
CA LEU A 136 18.07 -3.66 -13.71
C LEU A 136 18.56 -3.56 -15.17
N GLY A 137 19.11 -2.42 -15.57
CA GLY A 137 19.64 -2.18 -16.91
C GLY A 137 18.56 -2.01 -18.00
N HIS A 138 17.32 -1.69 -17.61
CA HIS A 138 16.22 -1.51 -18.56
C HIS A 138 15.07 -0.67 -18.00
N PRO A 139 14.34 0.07 -18.85
CA PRO A 139 13.09 0.73 -18.46
C PRO A 139 11.94 -0.28 -18.28
N PHE A 140 10.83 0.21 -17.75
CA PHE A 140 9.58 -0.54 -17.65
C PHE A 140 8.61 -0.12 -18.76
N ASP A 141 7.94 -1.11 -19.39
CA ASP A 141 6.95 -0.89 -20.44
C ASP A 141 5.60 -0.43 -19.89
N GLU A 142 5.34 -0.80 -18.63
CA GLU A 142 4.11 -0.43 -17.94
C GLU A 142 4.36 -0.31 -16.44
N THR A 143 3.69 0.65 -15.81
CA THR A 143 3.77 0.87 -14.36
C THR A 143 2.38 0.94 -13.77
N PHE A 144 2.13 0.16 -12.72
CA PHE A 144 0.89 0.19 -11.96
C PHE A 144 1.16 0.51 -10.49
N VAL A 145 0.20 1.18 -9.84
CA VAL A 145 0.20 1.38 -8.40
C VAL A 145 -0.75 0.37 -7.76
N VAL A 146 -0.28 -0.34 -6.75
CA VAL A 146 -1.12 -1.22 -5.91
C VAL A 146 -1.13 -0.66 -4.51
N GLY A 147 -2.29 -0.25 -4.02
CA GLY A 147 -2.47 0.22 -2.65
C GLY A 147 -3.29 -0.77 -1.82
N PHE A 148 -2.83 -1.03 -0.60
CA PHE A 148 -3.54 -1.86 0.38
C PHE A 148 -3.83 -1.07 1.64
N SER A 149 -5.05 -1.15 2.19
CA SER A 149 -5.45 -0.51 3.46
C SER A 149 -5.07 0.98 3.48
N SER A 150 -4.20 1.44 4.35
CA SER A 150 -3.66 2.83 4.35
C SER A 150 -3.16 3.25 2.96
N GLY A 151 -2.43 2.36 2.27
CA GLY A 151 -1.98 2.59 0.89
C GLY A 151 -3.12 2.67 -0.12
N ALA A 152 -4.24 1.97 0.10
CA ALA A 152 -5.42 2.04 -0.76
C ALA A 152 -6.11 3.41 -0.69
N TYR A 153 -6.22 3.98 0.51
CA TYR A 153 -6.75 5.34 0.68
C TYR A 153 -5.88 6.38 -0.01
N TYR A 154 -4.57 6.21 0.03
CA TYR A 154 -3.66 7.12 -0.66
C TYR A 154 -3.67 6.89 -2.17
N ALA A 155 -3.58 5.64 -2.63
CA ALA A 155 -3.64 5.28 -4.06
C ALA A 155 -4.92 5.79 -4.74
N SER A 156 -6.07 5.68 -4.07
CA SER A 156 -7.34 6.18 -4.60
C SER A 156 -7.35 7.71 -4.77
N SER A 157 -6.74 8.44 -3.82
CA SER A 157 -6.56 9.88 -3.93
C SER A 157 -5.58 10.27 -5.03
N LEU A 158 -4.48 9.54 -5.22
CA LEU A 158 -3.54 9.74 -6.33
C LEU A 158 -4.22 9.48 -7.68
N ALA A 159 -5.02 8.41 -7.80
CA ALA A 159 -5.67 8.01 -9.03
C ALA A 159 -6.59 9.11 -9.58
N VAL A 160 -7.51 9.63 -8.77
CA VAL A 160 -8.50 10.63 -9.22
C VAL A 160 -7.90 12.01 -9.49
N ARG A 161 -6.63 12.22 -9.16
CA ARG A 161 -5.87 13.45 -9.42
C ARG A 161 -4.75 13.27 -10.45
N SER A 162 -4.52 12.05 -10.93
CA SER A 162 -3.35 11.70 -11.77
C SER A 162 -2.03 12.21 -11.21
N ALA A 163 -1.85 12.08 -9.89
CA ALA A 163 -0.69 12.61 -9.19
C ALA A 163 0.63 11.87 -9.49
N LEU A 164 0.54 10.67 -10.09
CA LEU A 164 1.66 9.90 -10.63
C LEU A 164 1.38 9.55 -12.09
N ASP A 165 2.41 9.62 -12.94
CA ASP A 165 2.30 9.12 -14.32
C ASP A 165 2.46 7.60 -14.33
N VAL A 166 1.32 6.92 -14.33
CA VAL A 166 1.21 5.46 -14.30
C VAL A 166 0.09 4.96 -15.20
N ASP A 167 0.12 3.69 -15.55
CA ASP A 167 -0.82 3.07 -16.48
C ASP A 167 -2.11 2.55 -15.82
N GLY A 168 -2.19 2.56 -14.50
CA GLY A 168 -3.38 2.19 -13.75
C GLY A 168 -3.16 1.94 -12.27
N TYR A 169 -4.25 1.70 -11.58
CA TYR A 169 -4.27 1.52 -10.12
C TYR A 169 -5.04 0.27 -9.73
N ILE A 170 -4.57 -0.44 -8.70
CA ILE A 170 -5.27 -1.49 -7.98
C ILE A 170 -5.44 -1.03 -6.54
N VAL A 171 -6.68 -0.91 -6.07
CA VAL A 171 -7.05 -0.40 -4.74
C VAL A 171 -7.70 -1.54 -3.97
N LEU A 172 -7.06 -1.99 -2.88
CA LEU A 172 -7.43 -3.17 -2.12
C LEU A 172 -7.73 -2.85 -0.65
N ALA A 173 -8.85 -3.34 -0.15
CA ALA A 173 -9.26 -3.21 1.26
C ALA A 173 -9.21 -1.77 1.78
N GLY A 174 -9.84 -0.84 1.04
CA GLY A 174 -9.87 0.58 1.35
C GLY A 174 -10.24 1.39 0.12
N GLY A 175 -10.02 2.68 0.18
CA GLY A 175 -10.23 3.61 -0.92
C GLY A 175 -11.12 4.78 -0.54
N SER A 176 -10.72 5.96 -0.98
CA SER A 176 -11.41 7.21 -0.70
C SER A 176 -10.97 8.30 -1.68
N SER A 177 -11.88 9.17 -2.00
CA SER A 177 -11.58 10.41 -2.72
C SER A 177 -11.81 11.66 -1.88
N TRP A 178 -12.14 11.49 -0.58
CA TRP A 178 -12.50 12.63 0.27
C TRP A 178 -11.32 13.47 0.75
N ALA A 179 -10.09 12.96 0.67
CA ALA A 179 -8.92 13.69 1.13
C ALA A 179 -8.65 14.95 0.27
N ARG A 180 -8.80 14.82 -1.04
CA ARG A 180 -8.70 15.92 -2.01
C ARG A 180 -9.67 15.66 -3.16
N PRO A 181 -10.26 16.72 -3.74
CA PRO A 181 -11.17 16.56 -4.88
C PRO A 181 -10.45 15.95 -6.09
N ALA A 182 -11.20 15.28 -6.95
CA ALA A 182 -10.70 14.82 -8.23
C ALA A 182 -10.29 16.01 -9.12
N ASP A 183 -9.21 15.85 -9.88
CA ASP A 183 -8.82 16.83 -10.88
C ASP A 183 -9.64 16.60 -12.15
N ALA A 184 -10.33 17.65 -12.61
CA ALA A 184 -11.14 17.59 -13.84
C ALA A 184 -10.29 17.30 -15.10
N ASN A 185 -9.01 17.67 -15.09
CA ASN A 185 -8.07 17.48 -16.18
C ASN A 185 -7.20 16.22 -16.02
N ALA A 186 -7.45 15.41 -14.98
CA ALA A 186 -6.67 14.22 -14.73
C ALA A 186 -6.69 13.25 -15.92
N LYS A 187 -5.51 12.69 -16.24
CA LYS A 187 -5.40 11.52 -17.12
C LYS A 187 -6.13 10.37 -16.44
N ARG A 188 -7.24 9.93 -16.98
CA ARG A 188 -8.10 8.90 -16.36
C ARG A 188 -7.49 7.50 -16.49
N ALA A 189 -6.36 7.27 -15.81
CA ALA A 189 -5.77 5.95 -15.74
C ALA A 189 -6.78 4.95 -15.12
N PRO A 190 -6.93 3.73 -15.66
CA PRO A 190 -7.93 2.77 -15.20
C PRO A 190 -7.68 2.34 -13.76
N VAL A 191 -8.77 2.11 -13.01
CA VAL A 191 -8.73 1.73 -11.60
C VAL A 191 -9.47 0.40 -11.37
N TYR A 192 -8.78 -0.57 -10.83
CA TYR A 192 -9.38 -1.81 -10.32
C TYR A 192 -9.59 -1.68 -8.81
N VAL A 193 -10.80 -1.97 -8.33
CA VAL A 193 -11.17 -1.92 -6.91
C VAL A 193 -11.50 -3.33 -6.43
N GLY A 194 -10.68 -3.86 -5.52
CA GLY A 194 -10.95 -5.12 -4.83
C GLY A 194 -11.68 -4.86 -3.51
N VAL A 195 -12.92 -5.34 -3.40
CA VAL A 195 -13.76 -5.21 -2.21
C VAL A 195 -13.65 -6.46 -1.36
N SER A 196 -12.97 -6.37 -0.23
CA SER A 196 -12.90 -7.44 0.79
C SER A 196 -14.19 -7.47 1.59
N ALA A 197 -15.19 -8.24 1.16
CA ALA A 197 -16.58 -8.15 1.66
C ALA A 197 -16.71 -8.47 3.15
N SER A 198 -15.81 -9.28 3.71
CA SER A 198 -15.79 -9.62 5.14
C SER A 198 -14.99 -8.64 6.01
N ASP A 199 -14.54 -7.52 5.45
CA ASP A 199 -13.67 -6.53 6.10
C ASP A 199 -14.43 -5.26 6.57
N GLY A 200 -15.66 -5.40 7.00
CA GLY A 200 -16.43 -4.38 7.69
C GLY A 200 -16.38 -2.99 7.03
N GLN A 201 -15.80 -2.01 7.73
CA GLN A 201 -15.78 -0.61 7.30
C GLN A 201 -14.97 -0.38 6.02
N THR A 202 -13.87 -1.09 5.81
CA THR A 202 -13.04 -0.91 4.60
C THR A 202 -13.79 -1.38 3.35
N ALA A 203 -14.62 -2.42 3.44
CA ALA A 203 -15.49 -2.84 2.35
C ALA A 203 -16.48 -1.72 1.96
N THR A 204 -17.06 -1.06 2.96
CA THR A 204 -17.95 0.10 2.73
C THR A 204 -17.21 1.23 2.01
N HIS A 205 -15.98 1.53 2.43
CA HIS A 205 -15.16 2.57 1.79
C HIS A 205 -14.77 2.19 0.36
N SER A 206 -14.40 0.93 0.10
CA SER A 206 -14.10 0.47 -1.26
C SER A 206 -15.29 0.60 -2.19
N ARG A 207 -16.51 0.23 -1.74
CA ARG A 207 -17.75 0.41 -2.51
C ARG A 207 -18.08 1.88 -2.74
N SER A 208 -17.88 2.74 -1.72
CA SER A 208 -18.08 4.19 -1.85
C SER A 208 -17.12 4.80 -2.88
N PHE A 209 -15.86 4.38 -2.87
CA PHE A 209 -14.89 4.81 -3.88
C PHE A 209 -15.27 4.35 -5.29
N ALA A 210 -15.72 3.12 -5.46
CA ALA A 210 -16.25 2.63 -6.73
C ALA A 210 -17.44 3.47 -7.23
N GLY A 211 -18.34 3.86 -6.34
CA GLY A 211 -19.44 4.78 -6.64
C GLY A 211 -18.94 6.17 -7.08
N THR A 212 -17.87 6.67 -6.48
CA THR A 212 -17.21 7.92 -6.90
C THR A 212 -16.63 7.80 -8.31
N LEU A 213 -15.94 6.69 -8.61
CA LEU A 213 -15.41 6.44 -9.95
C LEU A 213 -16.51 6.37 -11.01
N ALA A 214 -17.66 5.74 -10.67
CA ALA A 214 -18.83 5.71 -11.54
C ALA A 214 -19.38 7.11 -11.83
N ALA A 215 -19.56 7.92 -10.78
CA ALA A 215 -20.06 9.30 -10.89
C ALA A 215 -19.13 10.20 -11.72
N LEU A 216 -17.82 9.95 -11.66
CA LEU A 216 -16.81 10.66 -12.44
C LEU A 216 -16.63 10.10 -13.87
N HIS A 217 -17.40 9.08 -14.26
CA HIS A 217 -17.20 8.34 -15.52
C HIS A 217 -15.76 7.86 -15.72
N TRP A 218 -15.11 7.41 -14.64
CA TRP A 218 -13.73 6.91 -14.66
C TRP A 218 -13.68 5.50 -15.25
N PRO A 219 -12.66 5.10 -16.01
CA PRO A 219 -12.51 3.72 -16.42
C PRO A 219 -12.16 2.86 -15.19
N TYR A 220 -13.11 2.06 -14.73
CA TYR A 220 -12.91 1.24 -13.54
C TYR A 220 -13.53 -0.16 -13.68
N ARG A 221 -13.08 -1.06 -12.80
CA ARG A 221 -13.68 -2.38 -12.55
C ARG A 221 -13.72 -2.62 -11.05
N VAL A 222 -14.81 -3.20 -10.59
CA VAL A 222 -14.97 -3.64 -9.20
C VAL A 222 -15.06 -5.16 -9.19
N GLU A 223 -14.41 -5.77 -8.24
CA GLU A 223 -14.58 -7.18 -7.89
C GLU A 223 -14.78 -7.29 -6.38
N GLU A 224 -15.75 -8.07 -5.95
CA GLU A 224 -16.05 -8.31 -4.55
C GLU A 224 -15.86 -9.79 -4.21
N ARG A 225 -15.16 -10.06 -3.09
CA ARG A 225 -14.89 -11.42 -2.62
C ARG A 225 -15.11 -11.52 -1.11
N PRO A 226 -15.54 -12.66 -0.59
CA PRO A 226 -15.78 -12.88 0.84
C PRO A 226 -14.46 -13.13 1.59
N VAL A 227 -13.54 -12.18 1.51
CA VAL A 227 -12.24 -12.19 2.18
C VAL A 227 -12.16 -11.09 3.23
N GLY A 228 -11.29 -11.25 4.23
CA GLY A 228 -11.02 -10.28 5.27
C GLY A 228 -9.97 -9.25 4.87
N HIS A 229 -9.34 -8.60 5.87
CA HIS A 229 -8.35 -7.53 5.69
C HIS A 229 -6.97 -8.09 5.31
N LEU A 230 -6.80 -8.42 4.03
CA LEU A 230 -5.54 -8.99 3.51
C LEU A 230 -5.30 -8.55 2.05
N VAL A 231 -4.06 -8.69 1.60
CA VAL A 231 -3.72 -8.59 0.19
C VAL A 231 -4.07 -9.92 -0.46
N ASP A 232 -5.23 -9.98 -1.12
CA ASP A 232 -5.71 -11.18 -1.80
C ASP A 232 -5.01 -11.33 -3.16
N ASP A 233 -4.39 -12.47 -3.40
CA ASP A 233 -3.65 -12.79 -4.62
C ASP A 233 -4.55 -12.86 -5.86
N VAL A 234 -5.83 -13.23 -5.69
CA VAL A 234 -6.81 -13.26 -6.77
C VAL A 234 -7.16 -11.84 -7.22
N PHE A 235 -7.36 -10.90 -6.29
CA PHE A 235 -7.57 -9.50 -6.64
C PHE A 235 -6.37 -8.94 -7.41
N LEU A 236 -5.15 -9.24 -6.94
CA LEU A 236 -3.93 -8.79 -7.62
C LEU A 236 -3.85 -9.36 -9.04
N ALA A 237 -4.10 -10.66 -9.20
CA ALA A 237 -4.09 -11.34 -10.48
C ALA A 237 -5.12 -10.77 -11.47
N HIS A 238 -6.36 -10.64 -11.03
CA HIS A 238 -7.46 -10.15 -11.87
C HIS A 238 -7.27 -8.65 -12.19
N GLY A 239 -6.83 -7.87 -11.22
CA GLY A 239 -6.52 -6.45 -11.41
C GLY A 239 -5.42 -6.25 -12.45
N LEU A 240 -4.29 -6.95 -12.34
CA LEU A 240 -3.19 -6.89 -13.31
C LEU A 240 -3.63 -7.34 -14.70
N ALA A 241 -4.35 -8.45 -14.80
CA ALA A 241 -4.85 -8.95 -16.09
C ALA A 241 -5.76 -7.93 -16.78
N TRP A 242 -6.66 -7.29 -16.00
CA TRP A 242 -7.57 -6.27 -16.53
C TRP A 242 -6.83 -5.00 -16.93
N LEU A 243 -5.90 -4.49 -16.13
CA LEU A 243 -5.12 -3.29 -16.44
C LEU A 243 -4.26 -3.48 -17.69
N ARG A 244 -3.58 -4.62 -17.79
CA ARG A 244 -2.79 -4.99 -18.99
C ARG A 244 -3.67 -5.10 -20.24
N TYR A 245 -4.87 -5.65 -20.12
CA TYR A 245 -5.83 -5.65 -21.22
C TYR A 245 -6.22 -4.24 -21.64
N ARG A 246 -6.54 -3.36 -20.69
CA ARG A 246 -6.92 -1.97 -20.95
C ARG A 246 -5.80 -1.19 -21.65
N LYS A 247 -4.56 -1.36 -21.20
CA LYS A 247 -3.41 -0.70 -21.80
C LYS A 247 -3.22 -1.11 -23.25
N ARG A 248 -3.21 -2.41 -23.56
CA ARG A 248 -3.13 -2.90 -24.94
C ARG A 248 -4.24 -2.39 -25.83
N ALA A 249 -5.46 -2.34 -25.33
CA ALA A 249 -6.61 -1.83 -26.06
C ALA A 249 -6.51 -0.31 -26.36
N SER A 250 -5.77 0.46 -25.56
CA SER A 250 -5.48 1.88 -25.83
C SER A 250 -4.37 2.05 -26.85
N GLU A 251 -3.31 1.24 -26.77
CA GLU A 251 -2.19 1.23 -27.72
C GLU A 251 -2.66 0.88 -29.16
N GLY A 252 -3.44 -0.21 -29.31
CA GLY A 252 -3.97 -0.60 -30.62
C GLY A 252 -4.96 0.38 -31.27
N ARG A 253 -5.55 1.30 -30.49
CA ARG A 253 -6.37 2.38 -31.03
C ARG A 253 -5.54 3.57 -31.53
N SER A 254 -4.39 3.81 -30.92
CA SER A 254 -3.46 4.86 -31.34
C SER A 254 -2.84 4.54 -32.72
N ASP A 255 -2.53 3.27 -32.96
CA ASP A 255 -1.94 2.79 -34.21
C ASP A 255 -2.93 2.76 -35.39
N ALA A 256 -4.22 2.58 -35.10
CA ALA A 256 -5.28 2.55 -36.12
C ALA A 256 -5.80 3.94 -36.55
N GLY A 257 -5.38 5.00 -35.86
CA GLY A 257 -5.85 6.37 -36.06
C GLY A 257 -4.82 7.33 -36.66
N ALA A 258 -3.63 6.87 -37.05
CA ALA A 258 -2.64 7.68 -37.77
C ALA A 258 -2.89 7.56 -39.30
N PRO A 259 -3.29 8.61 -39.97
CA PRO A 259 -3.41 8.64 -41.43
C PRO A 259 -2.05 8.62 -42.12
#